data_0a8bfa125f5b5a9a75e059d1d6ae9fab
#
_entry.id   0a8bfa125f5b5a9a75e059d1d6ae9fab
#
_cell.length_a   1.000
_cell.length_b   1.000
_cell.length_c   1.000
_cell.angle_alpha   90.00
_cell.angle_beta   90.00
_cell.angle_gamma   90.00
#
_symmetry.space_group_name_H-M   'P 1'
#
loop_
_entity.id
_entity.type
_entity.pdbx_description
1 polymer ?
#
loop_
_entity_poly.entity_id
_entity_poly.type
_entity_poly.pdbx_seq_one_letter_code
_entity_poly.pdbx_strand_id
1 'polypeptide(L)'
;GWGDLGRDEGWKGREWRSGQAIWCGFDHGSIFGENMARMGIVDYFRLPKRAWYWYRNEYGHEAPPAWPQEGVPARLRLEASKTTGILADGTDDVQLVVTVLDRDGRELSNSPDVTLSVLSGPGEFPTGRSITFSADSDIRIADGKAAMALRAYYAGHTVVEASLSGLESGRV
;
A
#
# COMPACT_ATOMS: atom_id res chain seq x y z
N GLY A 1 12.40 5.38 -4.62
CA GLY A 1 12.35 4.43 -5.63
C GLY A 1 13.55 4.33 -6.51
N TRP A 2 14.03 3.16 -6.68
CA TRP A 2 14.95 2.80 -7.72
C TRP A 2 14.16 2.80 -9.04
N GLY A 3 14.18 3.83 -9.74
CA GLY A 3 13.43 3.90 -10.96
C GLY A 3 13.51 5.28 -11.55
N ASP A 4 14.71 5.69 -11.86
CA ASP A 4 14.84 6.56 -13.01
C ASP A 4 14.55 5.66 -14.22
N LEU A 5 13.27 5.52 -14.50
CA LEU A 5 12.74 4.70 -15.57
C LEU A 5 13.21 5.18 -16.96
N GLY A 6 13.68 6.44 -17.06
CA GLY A 6 14.34 6.97 -18.23
C GLY A 6 15.69 6.32 -18.56
N ARG A 7 16.33 5.65 -17.60
CA ARG A 7 17.61 4.94 -17.86
C ARG A 7 17.47 3.72 -18.74
N ASP A 8 16.31 3.12 -18.84
CA ASP A 8 16.09 1.98 -19.72
C ASP A 8 15.99 2.36 -21.20
N GLU A 9 15.66 3.59 -21.52
CA GLU A 9 15.56 4.06 -22.90
C GLU A 9 16.87 3.89 -23.70
N GLY A 10 18.01 4.04 -23.06
CA GLY A 10 19.32 3.86 -23.68
C GLY A 10 19.62 2.43 -24.18
N TRP A 11 18.87 1.46 -23.71
CA TRP A 11 19.05 0.03 -24.02
C TRP A 11 17.94 -0.53 -24.90
N LYS A 12 16.80 0.15 -24.99
CA LYS A 12 15.66 -0.24 -25.82
C LYS A 12 16.03 -0.27 -27.31
N GLY A 13 15.68 -1.33 -28.02
CA GLY A 13 15.92 -1.45 -29.45
C GLY A 13 17.36 -1.75 -29.85
N ARG A 14 18.25 -2.14 -28.94
CA ARG A 14 19.59 -2.59 -29.28
C ARG A 14 19.56 -4.03 -29.78
N GLU A 15 20.12 -4.28 -30.97
CA GLU A 15 20.08 -5.59 -31.63
C GLU A 15 20.69 -6.72 -30.82
N TRP A 16 21.70 -6.40 -30.02
CA TRP A 16 22.39 -7.37 -29.15
C TRP A 16 21.64 -7.71 -27.87
N ARG A 17 20.52 -7.00 -27.57
CA ARG A 17 19.75 -7.17 -26.33
C ARG A 17 18.56 -8.11 -26.56
N SER A 18 18.61 -9.29 -25.95
CA SER A 18 17.54 -10.28 -26.04
C SER A 18 16.38 -10.05 -25.06
N GLY A 19 16.58 -9.19 -24.04
CA GLY A 19 15.56 -8.90 -23.04
C GLY A 19 16.11 -8.24 -21.80
N GLN A 20 15.22 -8.06 -20.81
CA GLN A 20 15.53 -7.42 -19.55
C GLN A 20 14.70 -8.08 -18.44
N ALA A 21 15.32 -8.33 -17.32
CA ALA A 21 14.64 -8.72 -16.09
C ALA A 21 14.72 -7.57 -15.09
N ILE A 22 13.58 -7.20 -14.52
CA ILE A 22 13.52 -6.18 -13.49
C ILE A 22 13.77 -6.84 -12.13
N TRP A 23 14.60 -6.20 -11.33
CA TRP A 23 14.75 -6.53 -9.93
C TRP A 23 14.13 -5.41 -9.08
N CYS A 24 12.92 -5.63 -8.53
CA CYS A 24 12.12 -6.85 -8.69
C CYS A 24 10.63 -6.51 -8.82
N GLY A 25 9.79 -7.53 -8.98
CA GLY A 25 8.34 -7.36 -9.08
C GLY A 25 7.73 -6.84 -7.78
N PHE A 26 8.18 -7.37 -6.63
CA PHE A 26 7.67 -7.01 -5.31
C PHE A 26 8.79 -6.55 -4.38
N ASP A 27 8.48 -5.65 -3.45
CA ASP A 27 9.38 -5.43 -2.32
C ASP A 27 9.57 -6.73 -1.56
N HIS A 28 10.77 -6.97 -1.09
CA HIS A 28 11.13 -8.16 -0.34
C HIS A 28 12.01 -7.80 0.87
N GLY A 29 12.13 -8.72 1.82
CA GLY A 29 12.74 -8.49 3.12
C GLY A 29 14.26 -8.31 3.13
N SER A 30 14.89 -7.94 2.01
CA SER A 30 16.32 -7.61 1.99
C SER A 30 16.59 -6.31 2.72
N ILE A 31 17.62 -6.32 3.56
CA ILE A 31 18.09 -5.14 4.27
C ILE A 31 19.14 -4.44 3.40
N PHE A 32 19.01 -3.12 3.26
CA PHE A 32 19.98 -2.25 2.64
C PHE A 32 20.37 -1.13 3.61
N GLY A 33 21.55 -1.25 4.20
CA GLY A 33 21.92 -0.40 5.32
C GLY A 33 21.07 -0.71 6.55
N GLU A 34 20.41 0.31 7.09
CA GLU A 34 19.53 0.20 8.27
C GLU A 34 18.04 0.01 7.90
N ASN A 35 17.71 0.04 6.61
CA ASN A 35 16.34 0.02 6.12
C ASN A 35 16.07 -1.18 5.23
N MET A 36 14.80 -1.56 5.14
CA MET A 36 14.36 -2.55 4.17
C MET A 36 14.42 -2.00 2.74
N ALA A 37 14.94 -2.80 1.82
CA ALA A 37 15.06 -2.44 0.42
C ALA A 37 13.69 -2.40 -0.27
N ARG A 38 13.32 -1.24 -0.83
CA ARG A 38 12.07 -1.01 -1.54
C ARG A 38 12.28 -1.07 -3.05
N MET A 39 12.82 -2.20 -3.54
CA MET A 39 13.23 -2.38 -4.93
C MET A 39 12.10 -2.81 -5.85
N GLY A 40 10.98 -3.29 -5.31
CA GLY A 40 9.84 -3.76 -6.07
C GLY A 40 9.09 -2.66 -6.80
N ILE A 41 8.44 -3.01 -7.90
CA ILE A 41 7.45 -2.13 -8.57
C ILE A 41 6.07 -2.19 -7.88
N VAL A 42 5.86 -3.21 -7.04
CA VAL A 42 4.73 -3.38 -6.12
C VAL A 42 5.31 -3.46 -4.71
N ASP A 43 4.65 -2.88 -3.73
CA ASP A 43 5.12 -2.89 -2.35
C ASP A 43 4.89 -4.24 -1.64
N TYR A 44 5.31 -4.33 -0.37
CA TYR A 44 5.12 -5.53 0.48
C TYR A 44 3.66 -5.95 0.61
N PHE A 45 2.75 -5.00 0.58
CA PHE A 45 1.33 -5.19 0.81
C PHE A 45 0.51 -5.26 -0.48
N ARG A 46 1.20 -5.41 -1.62
CA ARG A 46 0.61 -5.55 -2.97
C ARG A 46 -0.01 -4.26 -3.51
N LEU A 47 0.34 -3.10 -2.95
CA LEU A 47 -0.02 -1.83 -3.57
C LEU A 47 0.95 -1.52 -4.72
N PRO A 48 0.43 -1.25 -5.93
CA PRO A 48 1.27 -0.89 -7.07
C PRO A 48 1.90 0.49 -6.84
N LYS A 49 3.20 0.58 -7.10
CA LYS A 49 3.94 1.84 -7.10
C LYS A 49 3.84 2.52 -8.47
N ARG A 50 4.26 3.77 -8.58
CA ARG A 50 4.28 4.51 -9.86
C ARG A 50 5.04 3.76 -10.95
N ALA A 51 6.12 3.05 -10.60
CA ALA A 51 6.87 2.22 -11.53
C ALA A 51 6.03 1.10 -12.16
N TRP A 52 5.13 0.45 -11.39
CA TRP A 52 4.24 -0.58 -11.93
C TRP A 52 3.33 -0.01 -13.03
N TYR A 53 2.76 1.18 -12.82
CA TYR A 53 1.90 1.84 -13.81
C TYR A 53 2.70 2.27 -15.05
N TRP A 54 3.96 2.65 -14.89
CA TRP A 54 4.83 2.93 -16.02
C TRP A 54 5.04 1.69 -16.89
N TYR A 55 5.40 0.55 -16.29
CA TYR A 55 5.57 -0.71 -17.01
C TYR A 55 4.27 -1.17 -17.67
N ARG A 56 3.13 -1.03 -17.00
CA ARG A 56 1.82 -1.33 -17.55
C ARG A 56 1.51 -0.48 -18.79
N ASN A 57 1.85 0.80 -18.77
CA ASN A 57 1.70 1.66 -19.94
C ASN A 57 2.67 1.29 -21.06
N GLU A 58 3.94 1.06 -20.74
CA GLU A 58 4.98 0.77 -21.73
C GLU A 58 4.72 -0.53 -22.50
N TYR A 59 4.27 -1.56 -21.82
CA TYR A 59 4.08 -2.89 -22.40
C TYR A 59 2.62 -3.28 -22.65
N GLY A 60 1.71 -2.76 -21.88
CA GLY A 60 0.27 -3.04 -21.98
C GLY A 60 -0.53 -1.93 -22.68
N HIS A 61 0.11 -0.78 -22.98
CA HIS A 61 -0.51 0.40 -23.59
C HIS A 61 -1.71 0.93 -22.79
N GLU A 62 -1.68 0.75 -21.45
CA GLU A 62 -2.70 1.25 -20.56
C GLU A 62 -2.20 2.52 -19.84
N ALA A 63 -2.84 3.64 -20.12
CA ALA A 63 -2.46 4.91 -19.51
C ALA A 63 -2.50 4.84 -17.98
N PRO A 64 -1.49 5.43 -17.29
CA PRO A 64 -1.52 5.51 -15.84
C PRO A 64 -2.69 6.41 -15.38
N PRO A 65 -3.21 6.20 -14.16
CA PRO A 65 -4.18 7.11 -13.56
C PRO A 65 -3.56 8.49 -13.34
N ALA A 66 -4.41 9.50 -13.20
CA ALA A 66 -3.97 10.78 -12.68
C ALA A 66 -3.39 10.59 -11.26
N TRP A 67 -2.18 11.12 -11.04
CA TRP A 67 -1.52 10.98 -9.74
C TRP A 67 -2.12 11.95 -8.74
N PRO A 68 -2.45 11.46 -7.52
CA PRO A 68 -2.81 12.34 -6.44
C PRO A 68 -1.71 13.37 -6.17
N GLN A 69 -2.10 14.57 -5.82
CA GLN A 69 -1.17 15.64 -5.42
C GLN A 69 -1.20 15.82 -3.90
N GLU A 70 -0.17 16.41 -3.34
CA GLU A 70 -0.22 16.84 -1.95
C GLU A 70 -1.29 17.93 -1.77
N GLY A 71 -1.92 17.92 -0.61
CA GLY A 71 -2.96 18.85 -0.25
C GLY A 71 -3.16 18.91 1.26
N VAL A 72 -4.34 19.33 1.69
CA VAL A 72 -4.71 19.41 3.11
C VAL A 72 -5.53 18.17 3.48
N PRO A 73 -4.95 17.19 4.19
CA PRO A 73 -5.69 16.02 4.67
C PRO A 73 -6.87 16.43 5.55
N ALA A 74 -8.01 15.79 5.36
CA ALA A 74 -9.22 16.04 6.14
C ALA A 74 -9.87 14.76 6.66
N ARG A 75 -9.73 13.65 5.94
CA ARG A 75 -10.32 12.37 6.32
C ARG A 75 -9.49 11.18 5.86
N LEU A 76 -9.76 10.04 6.45
CA LEU A 76 -9.22 8.74 6.06
C LEU A 76 -10.35 7.87 5.52
N ARG A 77 -10.09 7.17 4.41
CA ARG A 77 -10.95 6.09 3.92
C ARG A 77 -10.27 4.78 4.24
N LEU A 78 -11.02 3.84 4.81
CA LEU A 78 -10.57 2.47 5.06
C LEU A 78 -11.43 1.51 4.26
N GLU A 79 -10.81 0.66 3.47
CA GLU A 79 -11.48 -0.34 2.62
C GLU A 79 -10.91 -1.72 2.92
N ALA A 80 -11.78 -2.75 2.87
CA ALA A 80 -11.40 -4.14 3.03
C ALA A 80 -11.60 -4.88 1.71
N SER A 81 -10.69 -5.80 1.38
CA SER A 81 -10.78 -6.63 0.17
C SER A 81 -12.03 -7.53 0.15
N LYS A 82 -12.55 -7.86 1.33
CA LYS A 82 -13.81 -8.58 1.55
C LYS A 82 -14.32 -8.31 2.96
N THR A 83 -15.63 -8.36 3.14
CA THR A 83 -16.30 -8.14 4.44
C THR A 83 -17.15 -9.33 4.89
N THR A 84 -17.29 -10.36 4.04
CA THR A 84 -18.04 -11.59 4.30
C THR A 84 -17.33 -12.80 3.73
N GLY A 85 -17.69 -13.99 4.18
CA GLY A 85 -17.10 -15.24 3.69
C GLY A 85 -15.64 -15.43 4.10
N ILE A 86 -15.22 -14.79 5.19
CA ILE A 86 -13.85 -14.88 5.71
C ILE A 86 -13.74 -16.14 6.55
N LEU A 87 -12.74 -16.98 6.27
CA LEU A 87 -12.44 -18.15 7.08
C LEU A 87 -11.71 -17.72 8.36
N ALA A 88 -12.27 -18.13 9.50
CA ALA A 88 -11.71 -17.79 10.81
C ALA A 88 -10.75 -18.88 11.33
N ASP A 89 -9.78 -19.26 10.53
CA ASP A 89 -8.81 -20.33 10.79
C ASP A 89 -7.35 -19.82 10.82
N GLY A 90 -7.16 -18.51 10.72
CA GLY A 90 -5.84 -17.90 10.70
C GLY A 90 -5.10 -17.96 9.36
N THR A 91 -5.74 -18.47 8.28
CA THR A 91 -5.13 -18.59 6.95
C THR A 91 -5.69 -17.61 5.93
N ASP A 92 -6.89 -17.06 6.17
CA ASP A 92 -7.60 -16.21 5.24
C ASP A 92 -7.39 -14.73 5.58
N ASP A 93 -6.53 -14.06 4.84
CA ASP A 93 -6.22 -12.65 5.04
C ASP A 93 -7.25 -11.74 4.38
N VAL A 94 -7.63 -10.70 5.11
CA VAL A 94 -8.35 -9.54 4.57
C VAL A 94 -7.35 -8.40 4.40
N GLN A 95 -7.12 -7.95 3.18
CA GLN A 95 -6.31 -6.77 2.96
C GLN A 95 -7.13 -5.53 3.29
N LEU A 96 -6.63 -4.73 4.23
CA LEU A 96 -7.15 -3.42 4.55
C LEU A 96 -6.30 -2.37 3.85
N VAL A 97 -6.95 -1.43 3.16
CA VAL A 97 -6.28 -0.31 2.49
C VAL A 97 -6.77 1.00 3.09
N VAL A 98 -5.87 1.79 3.63
CA VAL A 98 -6.16 3.16 4.06
C VAL A 98 -5.72 4.15 3.00
N THR A 99 -6.56 5.16 2.74
CA THR A 99 -6.29 6.24 1.79
C THR A 99 -6.52 7.59 2.46
N VAL A 100 -5.58 8.51 2.25
CA VAL A 100 -5.68 9.91 2.72
C VAL A 100 -6.50 10.73 1.74
N LEU A 101 -7.51 11.44 2.24
CA LEU A 101 -8.42 12.25 1.44
C LEU A 101 -8.45 13.70 1.91
N ASP A 102 -8.74 14.61 0.99
CA ASP A 102 -9.10 15.99 1.30
C ASP A 102 -10.57 16.10 1.77
N ARG A 103 -11.01 17.34 2.05
CA ARG A 103 -12.38 17.67 2.44
C ARG A 103 -13.41 17.26 1.37
N ASP A 104 -13.06 17.33 0.10
CA ASP A 104 -13.93 17.03 -1.02
C ASP A 104 -13.93 15.52 -1.37
N GLY A 105 -13.16 14.71 -0.65
CA GLY A 105 -13.04 13.27 -0.87
C GLY A 105 -12.07 12.89 -1.99
N ARG A 106 -11.23 13.82 -2.45
CA ARG A 106 -10.18 13.52 -3.43
C ARG A 106 -8.99 12.87 -2.74
N GLU A 107 -8.41 11.88 -3.40
CA GLU A 107 -7.19 11.23 -2.91
C GLU A 107 -6.01 12.20 -2.93
N LEU A 108 -5.22 12.16 -1.86
CA LEU A 108 -4.00 12.95 -1.70
C LEU A 108 -2.77 12.04 -1.68
N SER A 109 -1.61 12.59 -2.05
CA SER A 109 -0.32 11.90 -1.96
C SER A 109 0.42 12.13 -0.65
N ASN A 110 -0.17 12.88 0.29
CA ASN A 110 0.38 13.08 1.63
C ASN A 110 0.66 11.75 2.34
N SER A 111 1.70 11.70 3.14
CA SER A 111 2.15 10.51 3.86
C SER A 111 2.20 10.77 5.39
N PRO A 112 1.06 11.05 6.02
CA PRO A 112 1.01 11.27 7.47
C PRO A 112 1.12 9.94 8.22
N ASP A 113 1.38 10.03 9.53
CA ASP A 113 1.30 8.88 10.43
C ASP A 113 -0.17 8.49 10.62
N VAL A 114 -0.50 7.24 10.37
CA VAL A 114 -1.86 6.72 10.53
C VAL A 114 -1.84 5.43 11.33
N THR A 115 -2.79 5.28 12.24
CA THR A 115 -2.96 4.05 13.02
C THR A 115 -4.23 3.31 12.58
N LEU A 116 -4.09 2.02 12.31
CA LEU A 116 -5.22 1.09 12.23
C LEU A 116 -5.40 0.43 13.58
N SER A 117 -6.64 0.38 14.08
CA SER A 117 -6.99 -0.24 15.35
C SER A 117 -8.20 -1.14 15.21
N VAL A 118 -8.13 -2.35 15.77
CA VAL A 118 -9.30 -3.22 15.92
C VAL A 118 -10.10 -2.74 17.12
N LEU A 119 -11.23 -2.10 16.87
CA LEU A 119 -12.13 -1.58 17.90
C LEU A 119 -12.89 -2.70 18.60
N SER A 120 -13.31 -3.71 17.85
CA SER A 120 -14.05 -4.87 18.36
C SER A 120 -13.86 -6.09 17.47
N GLY A 121 -14.22 -7.26 18.01
CA GLY A 121 -14.20 -8.53 17.28
C GLY A 121 -12.86 -9.27 17.34
N PRO A 122 -12.77 -10.45 16.69
CA PRO A 122 -11.65 -11.37 16.83
C PRO A 122 -10.48 -11.12 15.86
N GLY A 123 -10.58 -10.15 14.95
CA GLY A 123 -9.53 -9.84 13.99
C GLY A 123 -8.28 -9.26 14.65
N GLU A 124 -7.11 -9.56 14.08
CA GLU A 124 -5.85 -9.02 14.55
C GLU A 124 -4.87 -8.74 13.40
N PHE A 125 -3.99 -7.79 13.63
CA PHE A 125 -2.83 -7.51 12.79
C PHE A 125 -1.64 -8.38 13.22
N PRO A 126 -0.56 -8.48 12.42
CA PRO A 126 0.68 -9.14 12.84
C PRO A 126 1.26 -8.56 14.15
N THR A 127 0.95 -7.31 14.47
CA THR A 127 1.35 -6.61 15.70
C THR A 127 0.29 -6.67 16.83
N GLY A 128 -0.79 -7.44 16.64
CA GLY A 128 -1.90 -7.57 17.58
C GLY A 128 -3.09 -6.67 17.24
N ARG A 129 -3.53 -5.82 18.17
CA ARG A 129 -4.78 -5.05 18.01
C ARG A 129 -4.63 -3.73 17.29
N SER A 130 -3.42 -3.29 17.03
CA SER A 130 -3.16 -2.04 16.30
C SER A 130 -1.84 -2.09 15.54
N ILE A 131 -1.75 -1.23 14.51
CA ILE A 131 -0.53 -1.00 13.76
C ILE A 131 -0.47 0.45 13.31
N THR A 132 0.70 1.07 13.42
CA THR A 132 0.91 2.46 12.98
C THR A 132 1.85 2.50 11.78
N PHE A 133 1.42 3.18 10.74
CA PHE A 133 2.22 3.57 9.58
C PHE A 133 2.90 4.89 9.90
N SER A 134 4.09 4.85 10.45
CA SER A 134 4.83 6.06 10.80
C SER A 134 5.83 6.43 9.71
N ALA A 135 6.12 7.72 9.56
CA ALA A 135 7.02 8.24 8.52
C ALA A 135 8.42 7.63 8.59
N ASP A 136 8.88 7.29 9.81
CA ASP A 136 10.20 6.69 10.06
C ASP A 136 10.20 5.16 9.95
N SER A 137 9.04 4.57 9.66
CA SER A 137 8.87 3.12 9.57
C SER A 137 9.03 2.62 8.12
N ASP A 138 9.42 1.36 7.99
CA ASP A 138 9.43 0.65 6.71
C ASP A 138 8.01 0.43 6.14
N ILE A 139 6.99 0.48 7.01
CA ILE A 139 5.58 0.30 6.65
C ILE A 139 4.81 1.62 6.58
N ARG A 140 5.46 2.72 6.27
CA ARG A 140 4.83 4.05 6.17
C ARG A 140 3.80 4.15 5.04
N ILE A 141 2.92 5.14 5.13
CA ILE A 141 2.08 5.57 4.01
C ILE A 141 2.98 6.07 2.87
N ALA A 142 2.67 5.66 1.65
CA ALA A 142 3.35 6.12 0.44
C ALA A 142 2.31 6.50 -0.62
N ASP A 143 2.50 7.68 -1.25
CA ASP A 143 1.52 8.25 -2.20
C ASP A 143 0.08 8.23 -1.64
N GLY A 144 -0.07 8.57 -0.36
CA GLY A 144 -1.36 8.68 0.33
C GLY A 144 -2.03 7.34 0.66
N LYS A 145 -1.37 6.22 0.46
CA LYS A 145 -1.93 4.89 0.71
C LYS A 145 -1.00 4.00 1.52
N ALA A 146 -1.60 3.15 2.32
CA ALA A 146 -0.94 2.00 2.94
C ALA A 146 -1.91 0.85 3.03
N ALA A 147 -1.39 -0.37 3.16
CA ALA A 147 -2.22 -1.55 3.36
C ALA A 147 -1.62 -2.45 4.44
N MET A 148 -2.49 -3.26 5.05
CA MET A 148 -2.09 -4.28 6.01
C MET A 148 -3.07 -5.45 5.95
N ALA A 149 -2.55 -6.66 6.14
CA ALA A 149 -3.37 -7.85 6.29
C ALA A 149 -3.96 -7.92 7.71
N LEU A 150 -5.24 -8.26 7.78
CA LEU A 150 -5.95 -8.61 9.00
C LEU A 150 -6.43 -10.05 8.86
N ARG A 151 -6.31 -10.84 9.92
CA ARG A 151 -6.87 -12.21 9.96
C ARG A 151 -7.58 -12.47 11.28
N ALA A 152 -8.38 -13.52 11.31
CA ALA A 152 -9.05 -13.96 12.51
C ALA A 152 -8.90 -15.46 12.71
N TYR A 153 -8.81 -15.88 13.98
CA TYR A 153 -8.77 -17.29 14.39
C TYR A 153 -10.12 -17.77 14.93
N TYR A 154 -11.05 -16.85 15.14
CA TYR A 154 -12.38 -17.13 15.69
C TYR A 154 -13.45 -16.41 14.87
N ALA A 155 -14.61 -17.02 14.75
CA ALA A 155 -15.76 -16.40 14.09
C ALA A 155 -16.29 -15.21 14.88
N GLY A 156 -16.75 -14.18 14.18
CA GLY A 156 -17.32 -12.98 14.76
C GLY A 156 -17.29 -11.79 13.81
N HIS A 157 -17.83 -10.69 14.27
CA HIS A 157 -17.73 -9.41 13.58
C HIS A 157 -16.51 -8.63 14.08
N THR A 158 -15.67 -8.17 13.17
CA THR A 158 -14.53 -7.29 13.48
C THR A 158 -14.80 -5.91 12.93
N VAL A 159 -14.56 -4.88 13.73
CA VAL A 159 -14.60 -3.49 13.31
C VAL A 159 -13.21 -2.91 13.41
N VAL A 160 -12.72 -2.34 12.32
CA VAL A 160 -11.42 -1.69 12.25
C VAL A 160 -11.59 -0.20 11.96
N GLU A 161 -10.78 0.62 12.63
CA GLU A 161 -10.71 2.05 12.41
C GLU A 161 -9.32 2.47 11.95
N ALA A 162 -9.28 3.33 10.94
CA ALA A 162 -8.10 4.11 10.60
C ALA A 162 -8.22 5.51 11.22
N SER A 163 -7.24 5.92 11.99
CA SER A 163 -7.28 7.18 12.72
C SER A 163 -5.98 7.97 12.64
N LEU A 164 -6.15 9.30 12.66
CA LEU A 164 -5.10 10.28 12.84
C LEU A 164 -5.73 11.50 13.52
N SER A 165 -5.05 12.07 14.53
CA SER A 165 -5.54 13.25 15.22
C SER A 165 -5.81 14.42 14.27
N GLY A 166 -7.00 15.01 14.38
CA GLY A 166 -7.45 16.12 13.55
C GLY A 166 -8.09 15.74 12.20
N LEU A 167 -8.17 14.46 11.87
CA LEU A 167 -8.85 13.96 10.66
C LEU A 167 -10.10 13.15 11.02
N GLU A 168 -11.06 13.13 10.10
CA GLU A 168 -12.20 12.20 10.16
C GLU A 168 -11.70 10.77 9.95
N SER A 169 -12.02 9.88 10.88
CA SER A 169 -11.60 8.46 10.84
C SER A 169 -12.36 7.66 9.79
N GLY A 170 -11.65 6.71 9.13
CA GLY A 170 -12.27 5.69 8.27
C GLY A 170 -12.57 4.42 9.06
N ARG A 171 -13.68 3.73 8.77
CA ARG A 171 -14.06 2.45 9.41
C ARG A 171 -14.54 1.43 8.41
N VAL A 172 -14.30 0.18 8.73
CA VAL A 172 -14.80 -0.99 8.02
C VAL A 172 -15.09 -2.11 9.01
#